data_734f3d9cb9937a29f3643560400f4793
#
_entry.id   734f3d9cb9937a29f3643560400f4793
#
_cell.length_a   1.000
_cell.length_b   1.000
_cell.length_c   1.000
_cell.angle_alpha   90.00
_cell.angle_beta   90.00
_cell.angle_gamma   90.00
#
_symmetry.space_group_name_H-M   'P 1'
#
loop_
_entity.id
_entity.type
_entity.pdbx_description
1 polymer ?
#
loop_
_entity_poly.entity_id
_entity_poly.type
_entity_poly.pdbx_seq_one_letter_code
_entity_poly.pdbx_strand_id
1 'polypeptide(L)'
;MSEDRTTEQLASDYTAMGHSISLITDVIAGNAMAEDDAADRQDCVDRNVAHLELMVAKDDWGSEDFTACDAAIVAGNGYTAS
;
A
#
# COMPACT_ATOMS: atom_id res chain seq x y z
N MET A 1 -23.93 -12.30 -0.26
CA MET A 1 -23.95 -11.29 -1.33
C MET A 1 -23.05 -10.15 -0.94
N SER A 2 -22.10 -9.83 -1.77
CA SER A 2 -21.29 -8.66 -1.50
C SER A 2 -22.01 -7.45 -2.04
N GLU A 3 -22.03 -6.40 -1.24
CA GLU A 3 -22.56 -5.13 -1.67
C GLU A 3 -21.41 -4.29 -2.19
N ASP A 4 -21.66 -3.59 -3.28
CA ASP A 4 -20.67 -2.69 -3.81
C ASP A 4 -20.43 -1.57 -2.80
N ARG A 5 -19.18 -1.18 -2.67
CA ARG A 5 -18.84 -0.06 -1.80
C ARG A 5 -19.45 1.21 -2.37
N THR A 6 -19.87 2.10 -1.50
CA THR A 6 -20.38 3.41 -1.92
C THR A 6 -19.24 4.24 -2.52
N THR A 7 -19.60 5.29 -3.24
CA THR A 7 -18.63 6.23 -3.79
C THR A 7 -17.72 6.79 -2.69
N GLU A 8 -18.30 7.09 -1.53
CA GLU A 8 -17.54 7.61 -0.40
C GLU A 8 -16.58 6.56 0.16
N GLN A 9 -17.02 5.30 0.26
CA GLN A 9 -16.17 4.21 0.71
C GLN A 9 -15.03 3.97 -0.26
N LEU A 10 -15.28 3.98 -1.56
CA LEU A 10 -14.26 3.82 -2.57
C LEU A 10 -13.22 4.94 -2.50
N ALA A 11 -13.67 6.18 -2.34
CA ALA A 11 -12.77 7.31 -2.23
C ALA A 11 -11.90 7.20 -0.99
N SER A 12 -12.48 6.80 0.14
CA SER A 12 -11.75 6.61 1.39
C SER A 12 -10.72 5.49 1.26
N ASP A 13 -11.12 4.37 0.66
CA ASP A 13 -10.23 3.22 0.47
C ASP A 13 -9.12 3.56 -0.51
N TYR A 14 -9.41 4.32 -1.55
CA TYR A 14 -8.39 4.77 -2.51
C TYR A 14 -7.38 5.70 -1.84
N THR A 15 -7.85 6.57 -0.94
CA THR A 15 -6.97 7.44 -0.15
C THR A 15 -6.06 6.61 0.75
N ALA A 16 -6.62 5.59 1.41
CA ALA A 16 -5.83 4.69 2.26
C ALA A 16 -4.79 3.92 1.44
N MET A 17 -5.16 3.50 0.23
CA MET A 17 -4.23 2.85 -0.69
C MET A 17 -3.06 3.78 -1.03
N GLY A 18 -3.35 5.04 -1.36
CA GLY A 18 -2.32 6.04 -1.64
C GLY A 18 -1.39 6.27 -0.47
N HIS A 19 -1.94 6.27 0.74
CA HIS A 19 -1.15 6.41 1.95
C HIS A 19 -0.18 5.24 2.13
N SER A 20 -0.65 4.01 1.92
CA SER A 20 0.21 2.83 2.01
C SER A 20 1.30 2.85 0.93
N ILE A 21 0.97 3.27 -0.29
CA ILE A 21 1.95 3.44 -1.36
C ILE A 21 3.03 4.43 -0.95
N SER A 22 2.63 5.56 -0.38
CA SER A 22 3.57 6.59 0.07
C SER A 22 4.48 6.08 1.17
N LEU A 23 3.94 5.34 2.12
CA LEU A 23 4.74 4.77 3.21
C LEU A 23 5.81 3.82 2.68
N ILE A 24 5.44 2.92 1.77
CA ILE A 24 6.39 1.99 1.16
C ILE A 24 7.48 2.77 0.41
N THR A 25 7.06 3.73 -0.40
CA THR A 25 7.99 4.54 -1.20
C THR A 25 8.96 5.32 -0.31
N ASP A 26 8.45 5.93 0.75
CA ASP A 26 9.27 6.74 1.66
C ASP A 26 10.29 5.89 2.40
N VAL A 27 9.89 4.71 2.87
CA VAL A 27 10.82 3.81 3.56
C VAL A 27 11.93 3.36 2.60
N ILE A 28 11.57 2.94 1.39
CA ILE A 28 12.54 2.47 0.40
C ILE A 28 13.50 3.60 0.01
N ALA A 29 12.99 4.82 -0.12
CA ALA A 29 13.80 5.98 -0.47
C ALA A 29 14.63 6.51 0.71
N GLY A 30 14.40 6.01 1.91
CA GLY A 30 15.10 6.49 3.10
C GLY A 30 14.56 7.78 3.67
N ASN A 31 13.33 8.16 3.29
CA ASN A 31 12.70 9.40 3.74
C ASN A 31 11.80 9.23 4.96
N ALA A 32 11.56 8.00 5.39
CA ALA A 32 10.72 7.75 6.55
C ALA A 32 11.42 8.25 7.81
N MET A 33 10.76 9.14 8.54
CA MET A 33 11.39 9.82 9.66
C MET A 33 11.18 9.10 10.99
N ALA A 34 10.24 8.19 11.05
CA ALA A 34 9.86 7.56 12.30
C ALA A 34 10.51 6.20 12.51
N GLU A 35 11.11 5.64 11.46
CA GLU A 35 11.56 4.25 11.47
C GLU A 35 13.09 4.19 11.43
N ASP A 36 13.72 4.25 12.60
CA ASP A 36 15.18 4.21 12.69
C ASP A 36 15.74 2.78 12.65
N ASP A 37 14.94 1.82 13.05
CA ASP A 37 15.35 0.42 13.17
C ASP A 37 15.05 -0.31 11.85
N ALA A 38 16.01 -1.09 11.39
CA ALA A 38 15.83 -1.87 10.17
C ALA A 38 14.64 -2.84 10.28
N ALA A 39 14.43 -3.45 11.44
CA ALA A 39 13.31 -4.35 11.66
C ALA A 39 11.98 -3.60 11.55
N ASP A 40 11.91 -2.38 12.06
CA ASP A 40 10.70 -1.56 11.99
C ASP A 40 10.43 -1.10 10.55
N ARG A 41 11.49 -0.75 9.82
CA ARG A 41 11.34 -0.39 8.41
C ARG A 41 10.83 -1.56 7.58
N GLN A 42 11.41 -2.74 7.81
CA GLN A 42 10.96 -3.94 7.11
C GLN A 42 9.51 -4.27 7.44
N ASP A 43 9.15 -4.18 8.71
CA ASP A 43 7.79 -4.44 9.15
C ASP A 43 6.80 -3.44 8.54
N CYS A 44 7.17 -2.17 8.47
CA CYS A 44 6.33 -1.14 7.86
C CYS A 44 6.05 -1.47 6.38
N VAL A 45 7.08 -1.81 5.63
CA VAL A 45 6.93 -2.16 4.22
C VAL A 45 6.09 -3.43 4.09
N ASP A 46 6.39 -4.45 4.86
CA ASP A 46 5.70 -5.74 4.76
C ASP A 46 4.21 -5.60 5.06
N ARG A 47 3.86 -4.85 6.11
CA ARG A 47 2.46 -4.64 6.46
C ARG A 47 1.71 -3.85 5.40
N ASN A 48 2.35 -2.85 4.83
CA ASN A 48 1.71 -2.03 3.81
C ASN A 48 1.57 -2.78 2.49
N VAL A 49 2.55 -3.62 2.14
CA VAL A 49 2.43 -4.50 0.98
C VAL A 49 1.25 -5.44 1.15
N ALA A 50 1.12 -6.08 2.32
CA ALA A 50 0.00 -6.97 2.60
C ALA A 50 -1.34 -6.23 2.50
N HIS A 51 -1.39 -4.99 3.01
CA HIS A 51 -2.59 -4.16 2.91
C HIS A 51 -2.97 -3.88 1.46
N LEU A 52 -1.98 -3.51 0.63
CA LEU A 52 -2.23 -3.25 -0.79
C LEU A 52 -2.69 -4.52 -1.51
N GLU A 53 -2.09 -5.66 -1.20
CA GLU A 53 -2.50 -6.93 -1.81
C GLU A 53 -3.94 -7.28 -1.47
N LEU A 54 -4.35 -7.04 -0.22
CA LEU A 54 -5.74 -7.25 0.19
C LEU A 54 -6.68 -6.29 -0.54
N MET A 55 -6.25 -5.06 -0.75
CA MET A 55 -7.06 -4.07 -1.46
C MET A 55 -7.26 -4.45 -2.92
N VAL A 56 -6.18 -4.78 -3.63
CA VAL A 56 -6.29 -5.10 -5.07
C VAL A 56 -7.01 -6.42 -5.31
N ALA A 57 -7.10 -7.29 -4.30
CA ALA A 57 -7.86 -8.53 -4.40
C ALA A 57 -9.36 -8.30 -4.48
N LYS A 58 -9.83 -7.12 -4.09
CA LYS A 58 -11.24 -6.76 -4.21
C LYS A 58 -11.54 -6.43 -5.67
N ASP A 59 -12.71 -6.82 -6.13
CA ASP A 59 -13.07 -6.66 -7.54
C ASP A 59 -14.14 -5.59 -7.76
N ASP A 60 -14.41 -4.78 -6.77
CA ASP A 60 -15.47 -3.75 -6.85
C ASP A 60 -14.90 -2.32 -6.95
N TRP A 61 -13.69 -2.18 -7.46
CA TRP A 61 -13.04 -0.88 -7.64
C TRP A 61 -13.54 -0.11 -8.87
N GLY A 62 -14.19 -0.81 -9.80
CA GLY A 62 -14.59 -0.18 -11.05
C GLY A 62 -13.41 -0.04 -12.00
N SER A 63 -13.22 1.17 -12.53
CA SER A 63 -12.19 1.42 -13.53
C SER A 63 -10.96 2.15 -12.97
N GLU A 64 -10.71 2.00 -11.68
CA GLU A 64 -9.56 2.66 -11.05
C GLU A 64 -8.24 2.12 -11.57
N ASP A 65 -7.24 3.00 -11.59
CA ASP A 65 -5.91 2.67 -12.07
C ASP A 65 -5.05 2.20 -10.90
N PHE A 66 -4.54 0.98 -10.99
CA PHE A 66 -3.71 0.38 -9.95
C PHE A 66 -2.23 0.32 -10.31
N THR A 67 -1.80 1.02 -11.34
CA THR A 67 -0.40 0.98 -11.77
C THR A 67 0.55 1.34 -10.64
N ALA A 68 0.26 2.42 -9.91
CA ALA A 68 1.09 2.85 -8.78
C ALA A 68 1.05 1.85 -7.63
N CYS A 69 -0.11 1.27 -7.37
CA CYS A 69 -0.27 0.26 -6.33
C CYS A 69 0.54 -0.99 -6.66
N ASP A 70 0.44 -1.48 -7.89
CA ASP A 70 1.19 -2.65 -8.33
C ASP A 70 2.68 -2.41 -8.27
N ALA A 71 3.14 -1.21 -8.67
CA ALA A 71 4.55 -0.86 -8.59
C ALA A 71 5.04 -0.85 -7.15
N ALA A 72 4.23 -0.34 -6.23
CA ALA A 72 4.59 -0.31 -4.81
C ALA A 72 4.67 -1.73 -4.23
N ILE A 73 3.77 -2.62 -4.62
CA ILE A 73 3.78 -4.01 -4.17
C ILE A 73 5.08 -4.69 -4.64
N VAL A 74 5.43 -4.51 -5.91
CA VAL A 74 6.66 -5.10 -6.46
C VAL A 74 7.88 -4.55 -5.74
N ALA A 75 7.94 -3.22 -5.57
CA ALA A 75 9.06 -2.59 -4.89
C ALA A 75 9.18 -3.06 -3.44
N GLY A 76 8.03 -3.15 -2.74
CA GLY A 76 8.01 -3.60 -1.35
C GLY A 76 8.43 -5.05 -1.21
N ASN A 77 8.00 -5.92 -2.13
CA ASN A 77 8.38 -7.33 -2.09
C ASN A 77 9.87 -7.53 -2.33
N GLY A 78 10.50 -6.62 -3.06
CA GLY A 78 11.94 -6.68 -3.31
C GLY A 78 12.78 -5.96 -2.26
N TYR A 79 12.14 -5.31 -1.29
CA TYR A 79 12.84 -4.52 -0.29
C TYR A 79 13.36 -5.40 0.84
N THR A 80 14.62 -5.18 1.20
CA THR A 80 15.22 -5.78 2.39
C THR A 80 15.90 -4.66 3.16
N ALA A 81 15.47 -4.43 4.39
CA ALA A 81 16.03 -3.39 5.25
C ALA A 81 17.43 -3.77 5.69
N SER A 82 18.30 -2.80 5.80
CA SER A 82 19.68 -2.99 6.24
C SER A 82 20.01 -2.09 7.42
#